data_8c30514dd1ceb12aefd7dd654a91fd50
#
_entry.id   8c30514dd1ceb12aefd7dd654a91fd50
#
_cell.length_a   1.000
_cell.length_b   1.000
_cell.length_c   1.000
_cell.angle_alpha   90.00
_cell.angle_beta   90.00
_cell.angle_gamma   90.00
#
_symmetry.space_group_name_H-M   'P 1'
#
loop_
_entity.id
_entity.type
_entity.pdbx_description
1 polymer ?
#
loop_
_entity_poly.entity_id
_entity_poly.type
_entity_poly.pdbx_seq_one_letter_code
_entity_poly.pdbx_strand_id
1 'polypeptide(L)'
;YEIMPSLVGSEMCIRDSPSEFSIESFIQTDAAVNPGNSGGALVNTHGELVGINTLIQSQTGSYVGYSFAVPESIVRKVVMDLKEYGVVQRAMLGITFRPVDQAFLDSEGKELGIDELGGVYVASVLDGGAASEAGIRKGDIILDIDGVKLEQASTLQEQVAKHRPNDKVNLSVKRDGKVKQMEVTLRNKAGKTELLTREDVDVVEILGGKFADAGSKLCRELDIRGGVQVVSIKADGILARARVREGFVITHINDHQVLSLADLQRMTEKVRSIDGIYPNGRAASYVLVE
;
A
#
# COMPACT_ATOMS: atom_id res chain seq x y z
N TYR A 1 -27.34 -13.95 8.00
CA TYR A 1 -25.96 -13.82 8.49
C TYR A 1 -25.75 -12.33 8.75
N GLU A 2 -25.63 -11.96 10.03
CA GLU A 2 -25.30 -10.59 10.42
C GLU A 2 -23.82 -10.37 10.11
N ILE A 3 -23.52 -9.34 9.34
CA ILE A 3 -22.16 -8.81 9.22
C ILE A 3 -21.82 -8.26 10.60
N MET A 4 -20.98 -8.95 11.36
CA MET A 4 -20.46 -8.40 12.61
C MET A 4 -19.41 -7.34 12.27
N PRO A 5 -19.66 -6.04 12.54
CA PRO A 5 -18.71 -4.97 12.22
C PRO A 5 -17.53 -4.89 13.19
N SER A 6 -17.33 -5.83 14.10
CA SER A 6 -16.52 -5.58 15.29
C SER A 6 -15.25 -6.40 15.49
N LEU A 7 -14.79 -7.15 14.50
CA LEU A 7 -13.54 -7.89 14.64
C LEU A 7 -12.66 -7.77 13.39
N VAL A 8 -12.28 -6.56 13.06
CA VAL A 8 -11.05 -6.35 12.27
C VAL A 8 -9.92 -6.63 13.24
N GLY A 9 -9.37 -7.84 13.17
CA GLY A 9 -8.35 -8.31 14.08
C GLY A 9 -7.12 -7.44 14.04
N SER A 10 -6.98 -6.61 15.05
CA SER A 10 -5.91 -5.64 15.22
C SER A 10 -4.54 -6.27 15.45
N GLU A 11 -4.44 -7.57 15.72
CA GLU A 11 -3.15 -8.15 16.10
C GLU A 11 -2.41 -8.91 14.99
N MET A 12 -3.06 -9.28 13.90
CA MET A 12 -2.40 -10.06 12.85
C MET A 12 -2.00 -9.24 11.61
N CYS A 13 -2.59 -8.07 11.41
CA CYS A 13 -2.17 -7.15 10.34
C CYS A 13 -0.97 -6.28 10.71
N ILE A 14 -0.59 -6.19 11.99
CA ILE A 14 0.41 -5.22 12.48
C ILE A 14 1.83 -5.78 12.48
N ARG A 15 2.03 -7.10 12.44
CA ARG A 15 3.37 -7.67 12.67
C ARG A 15 4.18 -8.02 11.45
N ASP A 16 3.60 -8.26 10.29
CA ASP A 16 4.33 -8.82 9.15
C ASP A 16 4.10 -8.15 7.79
N SER A 17 3.50 -6.97 7.73
CA SER A 17 3.39 -6.23 6.47
C SER A 17 4.60 -5.33 6.29
N PRO A 18 5.57 -5.67 5.41
CA PRO A 18 6.79 -4.89 5.22
C PRO A 18 6.58 -3.60 4.43
N SER A 19 5.35 -3.22 4.07
CA SER A 19 5.10 -2.00 3.33
C SER A 19 4.31 -1.00 4.18
N GLU A 20 4.93 0.12 4.52
CA GLU A 20 4.31 1.31 5.14
C GLU A 20 3.12 1.89 4.35
N PHE A 21 2.67 1.23 3.27
CA PHE A 21 1.72 1.75 2.27
C PHE A 21 0.62 0.77 1.88
N SER A 22 0.46 -0.36 2.59
CA SER A 22 -0.64 -1.28 2.33
C SER A 22 -1.96 -0.73 2.88
N ILE A 23 -3.04 -0.90 2.14
CA ILE A 23 -4.40 -0.63 2.62
C ILE A 23 -4.77 -1.82 3.50
N GLU A 24 -4.77 -1.63 4.81
CA GLU A 24 -5.03 -2.69 5.79
C GLU A 24 -6.45 -2.63 6.35
N SER A 25 -7.43 -2.26 5.53
CA SER A 25 -8.84 -2.31 5.90
C SER A 25 -9.53 -3.45 5.17
N PHE A 26 -9.96 -4.46 5.91
CA PHE A 26 -10.65 -5.62 5.38
C PHE A 26 -11.95 -5.87 6.15
N ILE A 27 -12.95 -6.36 5.43
CA ILE A 27 -14.13 -6.95 6.04
C ILE A 27 -13.78 -8.38 6.41
N GLN A 28 -13.85 -8.71 7.70
CA GLN A 28 -13.79 -10.08 8.14
C GLN A 28 -15.17 -10.73 8.04
N THR A 29 -15.23 -11.96 7.53
CA THR A 29 -16.48 -12.71 7.36
C THR A 29 -16.26 -14.19 7.68
N ASP A 30 -17.31 -14.85 8.14
CA ASP A 30 -17.40 -16.31 8.31
C ASP A 30 -17.84 -17.03 7.02
N ALA A 31 -18.13 -16.29 5.96
CA ALA A 31 -18.40 -16.87 4.65
C ALA A 31 -17.20 -17.71 4.18
N ALA A 32 -17.45 -18.96 3.80
CA ALA A 32 -16.40 -19.90 3.43
C ALA A 32 -15.72 -19.49 2.13
N VAL A 33 -14.50 -18.94 2.23
CA VAL A 33 -13.63 -18.63 1.11
C VAL A 33 -12.53 -19.70 1.05
N ASN A 34 -12.37 -20.31 -0.12
CA ASN A 34 -11.33 -21.29 -0.41
C ASN A 34 -10.51 -20.85 -1.63
N PRO A 35 -9.34 -21.47 -1.88
CA PRO A 35 -8.59 -21.23 -3.10
C PRO A 35 -9.48 -21.35 -4.34
N GLY A 36 -9.50 -20.32 -5.19
CA GLY A 36 -10.41 -20.17 -6.32
C GLY A 36 -11.51 -19.12 -6.13
N ASN A 37 -11.85 -18.75 -4.90
CA ASN A 37 -12.83 -17.70 -4.61
C ASN A 37 -12.23 -16.28 -4.55
N SER A 38 -10.90 -16.15 -4.55
CA SER A 38 -10.22 -14.85 -4.58
C SER A 38 -10.59 -14.07 -5.82
N GLY A 39 -10.94 -12.79 -5.66
CA GLY A 39 -11.50 -11.93 -6.72
C GLY A 39 -13.01 -12.07 -6.88
N GLY A 40 -13.67 -13.05 -6.24
CA GLY A 40 -15.13 -13.21 -6.22
C GLY A 40 -15.82 -12.17 -5.33
N ALA A 41 -17.07 -11.89 -5.63
CA ALA A 41 -17.88 -10.93 -4.88
C ALA A 41 -18.28 -11.46 -3.52
N LEU A 42 -18.15 -10.62 -2.49
CA LEU A 42 -18.85 -10.77 -1.22
C LEU A 42 -20.12 -9.93 -1.30
N VAL A 43 -21.28 -10.56 -1.17
CA VAL A 43 -22.59 -9.88 -1.27
C VAL A 43 -23.39 -10.05 0.03
N ASN A 44 -24.25 -9.07 0.32
CA ASN A 44 -25.20 -9.16 1.42
C ASN A 44 -26.45 -9.96 1.00
N THR A 45 -27.41 -10.12 1.92
CA THR A 45 -28.66 -10.84 1.69
C THR A 45 -29.59 -10.19 0.66
N HIS A 46 -29.35 -8.92 0.30
CA HIS A 46 -30.07 -8.19 -0.75
C HIS A 46 -29.39 -8.32 -2.13
N GLY A 47 -28.25 -9.04 -2.22
CA GLY A 47 -27.49 -9.17 -3.46
C GLY A 47 -26.58 -7.98 -3.77
N GLU A 48 -26.41 -7.04 -2.84
CA GLU A 48 -25.56 -5.87 -3.01
C GLU A 48 -24.09 -6.24 -2.75
N LEU A 49 -23.18 -5.72 -3.56
CA LEU A 49 -21.74 -5.92 -3.39
C LEU A 49 -21.25 -5.22 -2.11
N VAL A 50 -20.67 -5.99 -1.21
CA VAL A 50 -20.09 -5.51 0.06
C VAL A 50 -18.57 -5.44 -0.03
N GLY A 51 -17.96 -6.37 -0.76
CA GLY A 51 -16.52 -6.43 -0.92
C GLY A 51 -16.07 -7.46 -1.95
N ILE A 52 -14.75 -7.55 -2.12
CA ILE A 52 -14.11 -8.54 -2.99
C ILE A 52 -13.23 -9.46 -2.14
N ASN A 53 -13.47 -10.76 -2.23
CA ASN A 53 -12.72 -11.78 -1.49
C ASN A 53 -11.24 -11.74 -1.87
N THR A 54 -10.36 -11.68 -0.86
CA THR A 54 -8.92 -11.45 -1.10
C THR A 54 -8.05 -12.46 -0.37
N LEU A 55 -8.29 -12.67 0.92
CA LEU A 55 -7.42 -13.44 1.81
C LEU A 55 -8.24 -14.43 2.66
N ILE A 56 -7.58 -15.53 3.06
CA ILE A 56 -8.01 -16.39 4.14
C ILE A 56 -6.89 -16.46 5.18
N GLN A 57 -7.28 -16.50 6.46
CA GLN A 57 -6.34 -16.85 7.51
C GLN A 57 -6.30 -18.37 7.60
N SER A 58 -5.19 -18.97 7.19
CA SER A 58 -5.05 -20.42 7.23
C SER A 58 -3.59 -20.83 7.34
N GLN A 59 -3.31 -21.76 8.24
CA GLN A 59 -2.00 -22.44 8.32
C GLN A 59 -1.91 -23.61 7.33
N THR A 60 -3.05 -24.11 6.86
CA THR A 60 -3.13 -25.29 5.97
C THR A 60 -3.51 -24.95 4.53
N GLY A 61 -3.79 -23.67 4.22
CA GLY A 61 -4.29 -23.22 2.91
C GLY A 61 -5.79 -23.47 2.70
N SER A 62 -6.51 -24.01 3.70
CA SER A 62 -7.96 -24.23 3.66
C SER A 62 -8.67 -23.29 4.64
N TYR A 63 -9.94 -23.00 4.40
CA TYR A 63 -10.78 -22.20 5.28
C TYR A 63 -10.83 -22.76 6.70
N VAL A 64 -10.55 -21.90 7.68
CA VAL A 64 -10.54 -22.23 9.12
C VAL A 64 -11.46 -21.32 9.93
N GLY A 65 -12.47 -20.72 9.30
CA GLY A 65 -13.48 -19.90 9.98
C GLY A 65 -13.35 -18.39 9.77
N TYR A 66 -12.27 -17.91 9.14
CA TYR A 66 -12.05 -16.48 8.93
C TYR A 66 -11.60 -16.22 7.49
N SER A 67 -12.32 -15.33 6.84
CA SER A 67 -12.03 -14.83 5.50
C SER A 67 -12.03 -13.31 5.47
N PHE A 68 -11.32 -12.72 4.53
CA PHE A 68 -11.17 -11.28 4.41
C PHE A 68 -11.50 -10.82 3.01
N ALA A 69 -12.26 -9.72 2.92
CA ALA A 69 -12.62 -9.07 1.69
C ALA A 69 -12.25 -7.59 1.72
N VAL A 70 -11.79 -7.06 0.60
CA VAL A 70 -11.58 -5.61 0.44
C VAL A 70 -12.96 -4.94 0.36
N PRO A 71 -13.25 -3.89 1.16
CA PRO A 71 -14.52 -3.17 1.14
C PRO A 71 -14.87 -2.62 -0.24
N GLU A 72 -16.16 -2.66 -0.61
CA GLU A 72 -16.66 -2.16 -1.89
C GLU A 72 -16.25 -0.70 -2.15
N SER A 73 -16.28 0.15 -1.14
CA SER A 73 -15.89 1.57 -1.27
C SER A 73 -14.45 1.76 -1.76
N ILE A 74 -13.53 0.93 -1.25
CA ILE A 74 -12.12 0.93 -1.68
C ILE A 74 -12.00 0.35 -3.08
N VAL A 75 -12.68 -0.78 -3.35
CA VAL A 75 -12.67 -1.43 -4.67
C VAL A 75 -13.18 -0.47 -5.74
N ARG A 76 -14.30 0.21 -5.49
CA ARG A 76 -14.88 1.19 -6.42
C ARG A 76 -13.88 2.29 -6.73
N LYS A 77 -13.25 2.88 -5.72
CA LYS A 77 -12.26 3.94 -5.90
C LYS A 77 -11.08 3.45 -6.73
N VAL A 78 -10.53 2.29 -6.42
CA VAL A 78 -9.39 1.69 -7.16
C VAL A 78 -9.75 1.44 -8.63
N VAL A 79 -10.93 0.86 -8.90
CA VAL A 79 -11.39 0.59 -10.27
C VAL A 79 -11.58 1.89 -11.07
N MET A 80 -12.14 2.93 -10.43
CA MET A 80 -12.32 4.24 -11.07
C MET A 80 -10.98 4.90 -11.38
N ASP A 81 -10.01 4.84 -10.45
CA ASP A 81 -8.67 5.37 -10.68
C ASP A 81 -7.98 4.66 -11.85
N LEU A 82 -8.01 3.33 -11.87
CA LEU A 82 -7.41 2.55 -12.95
C LEU A 82 -8.05 2.84 -14.31
N LYS A 83 -9.38 3.05 -14.34
CA LYS A 83 -10.11 3.40 -15.55
C LYS A 83 -9.76 4.80 -16.06
N GLU A 84 -9.64 5.77 -15.16
CA GLU A 84 -9.48 7.19 -15.48
C GLU A 84 -8.01 7.55 -15.70
N TYR A 85 -7.12 7.10 -14.83
CA TYR A 85 -5.70 7.48 -14.81
C TYR A 85 -4.74 6.36 -15.21
N GLY A 86 -5.22 5.11 -15.27
CA GLY A 86 -4.37 3.94 -15.51
C GLY A 86 -3.50 3.54 -14.31
N VAL A 87 -3.60 4.26 -13.19
CA VAL A 87 -2.84 4.05 -11.95
C VAL A 87 -3.69 4.43 -10.74
N VAL A 88 -3.51 3.69 -9.63
CA VAL A 88 -4.24 3.96 -8.38
C VAL A 88 -3.72 5.23 -7.73
N GLN A 89 -4.61 6.17 -7.46
CA GLN A 89 -4.30 7.42 -6.75
C GLN A 89 -4.28 7.16 -5.24
N ARG A 90 -3.13 7.23 -4.62
CA ARG A 90 -3.00 7.02 -3.18
C ARG A 90 -2.82 8.34 -2.45
N ALA A 91 -3.83 8.71 -1.68
CA ALA A 91 -3.78 9.86 -0.78
C ALA A 91 -3.15 9.47 0.55
N MET A 92 -2.43 10.39 1.15
CA MET A 92 -1.73 10.20 2.42
C MET A 92 -1.86 11.43 3.30
N LEU A 93 -1.96 11.21 4.62
CA LEU A 93 -1.83 12.25 5.63
C LEU A 93 -0.35 12.59 5.91
N GLY A 94 0.55 11.62 5.79
CA GLY A 94 1.96 11.80 6.14
C GLY A 94 2.18 11.81 7.64
N ILE A 95 1.61 10.85 8.36
CA ILE A 95 1.79 10.66 9.81
C ILE A 95 2.16 9.21 10.14
N THR A 96 2.90 9.02 11.21
CA THR A 96 2.97 7.75 11.92
C THR A 96 2.02 7.86 13.11
N PHE A 97 1.22 6.84 13.35
CA PHE A 97 0.16 6.91 14.35
C PHE A 97 -0.02 5.59 15.10
N ARG A 98 -0.75 5.66 16.21
CA ARG A 98 -1.11 4.52 17.05
C ARG A 98 -2.55 4.68 17.53
N PRO A 99 -3.35 3.61 17.64
CA PRO A 99 -4.68 3.70 18.26
C PRO A 99 -4.54 4.08 19.73
N VAL A 100 -5.46 4.89 20.26
CA VAL A 100 -5.56 5.18 21.69
C VAL A 100 -6.52 4.14 22.30
N ASP A 101 -6.00 2.92 22.42
CA ASP A 101 -6.65 1.77 23.04
C ASP A 101 -6.18 1.56 24.49
N GLN A 102 -6.68 0.53 25.17
CA GLN A 102 -6.31 0.22 26.53
C GLN A 102 -4.82 -0.10 26.66
N ALA A 103 -4.23 -0.78 25.70
CA ALA A 103 -2.80 -1.12 25.70
C ALA A 103 -1.93 0.14 25.60
N PHE A 104 -2.35 1.12 24.77
CA PHE A 104 -1.69 2.42 24.69
C PHE A 104 -1.79 3.19 26.02
N LEU A 105 -2.98 3.25 26.63
CA LEU A 105 -3.17 3.93 27.91
C LEU A 105 -2.32 3.32 29.04
N ASP A 106 -2.25 1.98 29.09
CA ASP A 106 -1.48 1.27 30.12
C ASP A 106 0.03 1.46 29.95
N SER A 107 0.51 1.59 28.71
CA SER A 107 1.95 1.72 28.39
C SER A 107 2.45 3.17 28.40
N GLU A 108 1.78 4.05 27.68
CA GLU A 108 2.26 5.42 27.39
C GLU A 108 1.28 6.51 27.83
N GLY A 109 -0.01 6.19 27.96
CA GLY A 109 -1.07 7.17 28.22
C GLY A 109 -0.80 8.02 29.46
N LYS A 110 -0.30 7.41 30.56
CA LYS A 110 0.01 8.11 31.81
C LYS A 110 1.13 9.13 31.65
N GLU A 111 2.18 8.78 30.90
CA GLU A 111 3.32 9.69 30.65
C GLU A 111 2.93 10.85 29.75
N LEU A 112 2.00 10.59 28.82
CA LEU A 112 1.51 11.57 27.85
C LEU A 112 0.30 12.39 28.35
N GLY A 113 -0.22 12.06 29.54
CA GLY A 113 -1.41 12.71 30.09
C GLY A 113 -2.69 12.41 29.32
N ILE A 114 -2.75 11.22 28.72
CA ILE A 114 -3.90 10.72 27.95
C ILE A 114 -4.60 9.65 28.80
N ASP A 115 -5.87 9.88 29.13
CA ASP A 115 -6.66 9.07 30.04
C ASP A 115 -7.99 8.59 29.44
N GLU A 116 -8.34 9.06 28.22
CA GLU A 116 -9.56 8.69 27.52
C GLU A 116 -9.25 7.78 26.34
N LEU A 117 -10.05 6.72 26.20
CA LEU A 117 -10.01 5.82 25.07
C LEU A 117 -10.57 6.48 23.80
N GLY A 118 -10.04 6.06 22.65
CA GLY A 118 -10.54 6.46 21.33
C GLY A 118 -9.67 7.50 20.65
N GLY A 119 -9.79 7.50 19.33
CA GLY A 119 -8.96 8.31 18.46
C GLY A 119 -7.62 7.66 18.13
N VAL A 120 -6.82 8.40 17.40
CA VAL A 120 -5.52 7.97 16.87
C VAL A 120 -4.45 8.98 17.29
N TYR A 121 -3.49 8.54 18.09
CA TYR A 121 -2.36 9.35 18.53
C TYR A 121 -1.33 9.54 17.42
N VAL A 122 -0.94 10.78 17.15
CA VAL A 122 0.08 11.13 16.16
C VAL A 122 1.47 10.99 16.78
N ALA A 123 2.18 9.92 16.43
CA ALA A 123 3.53 9.63 16.93
C ALA A 123 4.60 10.45 16.21
N SER A 124 4.44 10.69 14.90
CA SER A 124 5.29 11.58 14.12
C SER A 124 4.55 12.16 12.92
N VAL A 125 5.06 13.25 12.39
CA VAL A 125 4.53 13.91 11.18
C VAL A 125 5.67 14.05 10.18
N LEU A 126 5.39 13.72 8.93
CA LEU A 126 6.33 13.83 7.82
C LEU A 126 6.43 15.30 7.39
N ASP A 127 7.64 15.83 7.34
CA ASP A 127 7.89 17.19 6.87
C ASP A 127 7.44 17.36 5.41
N GLY A 128 6.67 18.42 5.13
CA GLY A 128 6.07 18.65 3.81
C GLY A 128 4.89 17.72 3.48
N GLY A 129 4.48 16.85 4.42
CA GLY A 129 3.29 16.01 4.28
C GLY A 129 1.99 16.80 4.50
N ALA A 130 0.84 16.21 4.15
CA ALA A 130 -0.47 16.85 4.29
C ALA A 130 -0.76 17.31 5.73
N ALA A 131 -0.46 16.47 6.72
CA ALA A 131 -0.65 16.78 8.14
C ALA A 131 0.26 17.93 8.61
N SER A 132 1.52 17.96 8.17
CA SER A 132 2.48 19.02 8.50
C SER A 132 1.98 20.39 8.02
N GLU A 133 1.55 20.46 6.77
CA GLU A 133 1.03 21.70 6.16
C GLU A 133 -0.26 22.19 6.84
N ALA A 134 -1.11 21.26 7.29
CA ALA A 134 -2.33 21.58 8.05
C ALA A 134 -2.02 21.96 9.51
N GLY A 135 -0.75 21.84 9.96
CA GLY A 135 -0.34 22.19 11.32
C GLY A 135 -0.66 21.11 12.35
N ILE A 136 -0.88 19.86 11.94
CA ILE A 136 -0.92 18.69 12.82
C ILE A 136 0.48 18.43 13.36
N ARG A 137 0.59 17.99 14.61
CA ARG A 137 1.88 17.80 15.31
C ARG A 137 1.91 16.47 16.04
N LYS A 138 3.11 16.01 16.34
CA LYS A 138 3.32 14.92 17.29
C LYS A 138 2.63 15.26 18.61
N GLY A 139 1.92 14.31 19.18
CA GLY A 139 1.17 14.47 20.41
C GLY A 139 -0.32 14.81 20.21
N ASP A 140 -0.74 15.13 18.99
CA ASP A 140 -2.16 15.31 18.69
C ASP A 140 -2.90 13.96 18.72
N ILE A 141 -4.19 14.00 19.05
CA ILE A 141 -5.09 12.86 18.93
C ILE A 141 -6.16 13.21 17.89
N ILE A 142 -6.21 12.47 16.79
CA ILE A 142 -7.25 12.63 15.78
C ILE A 142 -8.46 11.82 16.24
N LEU A 143 -9.60 12.48 16.45
CA LEU A 143 -10.82 11.88 16.98
C LEU A 143 -11.78 11.41 15.89
N ASP A 144 -11.87 12.17 14.81
CA ASP A 144 -12.69 11.83 13.64
C ASP A 144 -12.08 12.39 12.34
N ILE A 145 -12.55 11.85 11.23
CA ILE A 145 -12.31 12.32 9.87
C ILE A 145 -13.66 12.42 9.13
N ASP A 146 -14.01 13.62 8.67
CA ASP A 146 -15.29 13.95 8.02
C ASP A 146 -16.51 13.46 8.82
N GLY A 147 -16.43 13.56 10.16
CA GLY A 147 -17.47 13.14 11.09
C GLY A 147 -17.51 11.63 11.39
N VAL A 148 -16.63 10.83 10.79
CA VAL A 148 -16.48 9.40 11.11
C VAL A 148 -15.52 9.26 12.27
N LYS A 149 -16.01 8.78 13.42
CA LYS A 149 -15.19 8.55 14.63
C LYS A 149 -14.14 7.49 14.40
N LEU A 150 -12.94 7.74 14.91
CA LEU A 150 -11.79 6.85 14.82
C LEU A 150 -11.69 5.98 16.08
N GLU A 151 -12.46 4.90 16.10
CA GLU A 151 -12.39 3.91 17.19
C GLU A 151 -11.19 2.97 17.02
N GLN A 152 -10.73 2.80 15.78
CA GLN A 152 -9.60 1.94 15.41
C GLN A 152 -8.69 2.64 14.41
N ALA A 153 -7.42 2.25 14.40
CA ALA A 153 -6.44 2.75 13.44
C ALA A 153 -6.81 2.45 11.97
N SER A 154 -7.40 1.28 11.73
CA SER A 154 -7.89 0.86 10.40
C SER A 154 -8.98 1.79 9.85
N THR A 155 -9.82 2.39 10.72
CA THR A 155 -10.84 3.36 10.28
C THR A 155 -10.20 4.59 9.65
N LEU A 156 -9.11 5.12 10.23
CA LEU A 156 -8.39 6.26 9.63
C LEU A 156 -7.83 5.88 8.26
N GLN A 157 -7.18 4.72 8.16
CA GLN A 157 -6.61 4.23 6.91
C GLN A 157 -7.69 4.04 5.84
N GLU A 158 -8.82 3.45 6.20
CA GLU A 158 -9.95 3.26 5.29
C GLU A 158 -10.51 4.60 4.79
N GLN A 159 -10.74 5.56 5.69
CA GLN A 159 -11.27 6.85 5.27
C GLN A 159 -10.29 7.57 4.34
N VAL A 160 -8.99 7.61 4.67
CA VAL A 160 -7.97 8.21 3.79
C VAL A 160 -7.88 7.48 2.45
N ALA A 161 -8.00 6.15 2.43
CA ALA A 161 -7.91 5.34 1.21
C ALA A 161 -9.06 5.59 0.21
N LYS A 162 -10.19 6.15 0.65
CA LYS A 162 -11.32 6.55 -0.21
C LYS A 162 -11.03 7.82 -1.01
N HIS A 163 -10.01 8.57 -0.62
CA HIS A 163 -9.67 9.87 -1.20
C HIS A 163 -8.52 9.77 -2.21
N ARG A 164 -8.37 10.84 -2.98
CA ARG A 164 -7.28 11.08 -3.93
C ARG A 164 -6.35 12.19 -3.41
N PRO A 165 -5.11 12.29 -3.89
CA PRO A 165 -4.32 13.50 -3.69
C PRO A 165 -5.10 14.74 -4.13
N ASN A 166 -4.95 15.86 -3.40
CA ASN A 166 -5.69 17.11 -3.52
C ASN A 166 -7.11 17.10 -2.93
N ASP A 167 -7.68 15.96 -2.54
CA ASP A 167 -8.93 15.97 -1.79
C ASP A 167 -8.71 16.59 -0.41
N LYS A 168 -9.73 17.28 0.10
CA LYS A 168 -9.74 17.90 1.41
C LYS A 168 -10.57 17.05 2.36
N VAL A 169 -10.04 16.84 3.56
CA VAL A 169 -10.73 16.16 4.66
C VAL A 169 -10.72 17.06 5.89
N ASN A 170 -11.76 16.94 6.71
CA ASN A 170 -11.85 17.66 7.97
C ASN A 170 -11.55 16.71 9.12
N LEU A 171 -10.59 17.07 9.94
CA LEU A 171 -10.17 16.30 11.12
C LEU A 171 -10.57 17.02 12.39
N SER A 172 -11.18 16.32 13.35
CA SER A 172 -11.27 16.79 14.73
C SER A 172 -10.04 16.33 15.48
N VAL A 173 -9.24 17.28 15.92
CA VAL A 173 -7.94 17.02 16.56
C VAL A 173 -7.97 17.53 18.01
N LYS A 174 -7.71 16.65 18.98
CA LYS A 174 -7.53 17.01 20.40
C LYS A 174 -6.06 17.34 20.64
N ARG A 175 -5.79 18.57 21.09
CA ARG A 175 -4.47 19.10 21.45
C ARG A 175 -4.58 19.87 22.74
N ASP A 176 -3.75 19.58 23.74
CA ASP A 176 -3.74 20.24 25.04
C ASP A 176 -5.14 20.30 25.68
N GLY A 177 -5.88 19.19 25.60
CA GLY A 177 -7.24 19.05 26.13
C GLY A 177 -8.33 19.77 25.32
N LYS A 178 -8.00 20.47 24.23
CA LYS A 178 -8.96 21.20 23.39
C LYS A 178 -9.13 20.54 22.03
N VAL A 179 -10.38 20.41 21.60
CA VAL A 179 -10.71 19.93 20.27
C VAL A 179 -10.69 21.07 19.26
N LYS A 180 -10.02 20.86 18.13
CA LYS A 180 -9.90 21.79 17.00
C LYS A 180 -10.33 21.10 15.72
N GLN A 181 -11.01 21.82 14.86
CA GLN A 181 -11.28 21.38 13.50
C GLN A 181 -10.14 21.82 12.58
N MET A 182 -9.62 20.90 11.79
CA MET A 182 -8.50 21.14 10.89
C MET A 182 -8.81 20.59 9.50
N GLU A 183 -8.85 21.47 8.49
CA GLU A 183 -8.96 21.04 7.08
C GLU A 183 -7.56 20.61 6.60
N VAL A 184 -7.48 19.42 6.03
CA VAL A 184 -6.22 18.84 5.53
C VAL A 184 -6.38 18.53 4.05
N THR A 185 -5.51 19.10 3.20
CA THR A 185 -5.41 18.72 1.80
C THR A 185 -4.47 17.51 1.66
N LEU A 186 -5.03 16.37 1.26
CA LEU A 186 -4.28 15.13 1.13
C LEU A 186 -3.25 15.20 0.01
N ARG A 187 -2.14 14.48 0.18
CA ARG A 187 -1.01 14.47 -0.76
C ARG A 187 -0.66 13.05 -1.19
N ASN A 188 0.02 12.91 -2.32
CA ASN A 188 0.58 11.64 -2.76
C ASN A 188 1.86 11.28 -1.97
N LYS A 189 2.45 10.13 -2.23
CA LYS A 189 3.68 9.65 -1.57
C LYS A 189 4.89 10.60 -1.75
N ALA A 190 4.92 11.37 -2.82
CA ALA A 190 5.95 12.37 -3.08
C ALA A 190 5.69 13.71 -2.36
N GLY A 191 4.64 13.80 -1.53
CA GLY A 191 4.25 15.04 -0.83
C GLY A 191 3.57 16.07 -1.74
N LYS A 192 3.09 15.67 -2.90
CA LYS A 192 2.44 16.55 -3.89
C LYS A 192 0.94 16.31 -3.94
N THR A 193 0.20 17.31 -4.41
CA THR A 193 -1.25 17.24 -4.64
C THR A 193 -1.62 16.75 -6.03
N GLU A 194 -0.64 16.63 -6.93
CA GLU A 194 -0.85 16.19 -8.30
C GLU A 194 -1.29 14.74 -8.36
N LEU A 195 -2.26 14.48 -9.24
CA LEU A 195 -2.69 13.13 -9.58
C LEU A 195 -1.62 12.50 -10.49
N LEU A 196 -1.36 11.22 -10.27
CA LEU A 196 -0.41 10.46 -11.08
C LEU A 196 -1.12 9.98 -12.35
N THR A 197 -0.44 10.06 -13.47
CA THR A 197 -0.83 9.39 -14.70
C THR A 197 -0.03 8.11 -14.87
N ARG A 198 -0.40 7.27 -15.84
CA ARG A 198 0.36 6.05 -16.15
C ARG A 198 1.82 6.35 -16.55
N GLU A 199 2.07 7.54 -17.08
CA GLU A 199 3.40 8.00 -17.50
C GLU A 199 4.27 8.42 -16.30
N ASP A 200 3.63 8.78 -15.17
CA ASP A 200 4.32 9.20 -13.95
C ASP A 200 4.77 8.02 -13.07
N VAL A 201 4.33 6.81 -13.40
CA VAL A 201 4.68 5.62 -12.60
C VAL A 201 6.01 5.07 -13.11
N ASP A 202 7.05 5.26 -12.31
CA ASP A 202 8.38 4.73 -12.61
C ASP A 202 8.34 3.19 -12.71
N VAL A 203 8.76 2.67 -13.86
CA VAL A 203 8.86 1.22 -14.11
C VAL A 203 9.72 0.53 -13.03
N VAL A 204 10.69 1.24 -12.47
CA VAL A 204 11.53 0.81 -11.35
C VAL A 204 10.67 0.51 -10.10
N GLU A 205 9.66 1.34 -9.83
CA GLU A 205 8.74 1.12 -8.70
C GLU A 205 7.79 -0.04 -8.96
N ILE A 206 7.29 -0.19 -10.19
CA ILE A 206 6.43 -1.30 -10.62
C ILE A 206 7.14 -2.64 -10.47
N LEU A 207 8.39 -2.73 -10.92
CA LEU A 207 9.19 -3.95 -10.82
C LEU A 207 9.50 -4.36 -9.38
N GLY A 208 9.45 -3.41 -8.45
CA GLY A 208 9.62 -3.70 -7.02
C GLY A 208 11.03 -4.15 -6.66
N GLY A 209 12.04 -3.37 -7.06
CA GLY A 209 13.44 -3.66 -6.75
C GLY A 209 14.32 -2.41 -6.72
N LYS A 210 15.59 -2.61 -6.34
CA LYS A 210 16.65 -1.63 -6.59
C LYS A 210 17.47 -2.08 -7.79
N PHE A 211 17.81 -1.14 -8.64
CA PHE A 211 18.47 -1.37 -9.91
C PHE A 211 19.71 -0.49 -10.04
N ALA A 212 20.67 -0.96 -10.79
CA ALA A 212 21.87 -0.22 -11.18
C ALA A 212 22.26 -0.59 -12.61
N ASP A 213 22.99 0.30 -13.28
CA ASP A 213 23.58 -0.04 -14.57
C ASP A 213 24.52 -1.24 -14.41
N ALA A 214 24.48 -2.17 -15.35
CA ALA A 214 25.42 -3.28 -15.39
C ALA A 214 26.84 -2.72 -15.61
N GLY A 215 27.72 -2.97 -14.65
CA GLY A 215 29.09 -2.47 -14.70
C GLY A 215 29.85 -2.95 -15.94
N SER A 216 30.74 -2.12 -16.49
CA SER A 216 31.49 -2.41 -17.72
C SER A 216 32.31 -3.73 -17.68
N LYS A 217 32.72 -4.17 -16.48
CA LYS A 217 33.35 -5.47 -16.29
C LYS A 217 32.37 -6.61 -16.52
N LEU A 218 31.19 -6.53 -15.88
CA LEU A 218 30.14 -7.52 -15.99
C LEU A 218 29.61 -7.62 -17.43
N CYS A 219 29.44 -6.48 -18.10
CA CYS A 219 29.03 -6.44 -19.52
C CYS A 219 30.01 -7.19 -20.42
N ARG A 220 31.30 -7.03 -20.20
CA ARG A 220 32.36 -7.75 -20.97
C ARG A 220 32.34 -9.24 -20.69
N GLU A 221 32.17 -9.64 -19.42
CA GLU A 221 32.11 -11.06 -19.02
C GLU A 221 30.89 -11.78 -19.60
N LEU A 222 29.77 -11.07 -19.76
CA LEU A 222 28.52 -11.60 -20.27
C LEU A 222 28.31 -11.37 -21.78
N ASP A 223 29.27 -10.72 -22.46
CA ASP A 223 29.19 -10.36 -23.90
C ASP A 223 27.92 -9.56 -24.24
N ILE A 224 27.56 -8.61 -23.38
CA ILE A 224 26.41 -7.72 -23.58
C ILE A 224 26.86 -6.26 -23.72
N ARG A 225 26.09 -5.47 -24.50
CA ARG A 225 26.39 -4.04 -24.73
C ARG A 225 26.05 -3.15 -23.53
N GLY A 226 25.15 -3.59 -22.68
CA GLY A 226 24.64 -2.90 -21.51
C GLY A 226 23.48 -3.69 -20.90
N GLY A 227 22.88 -3.16 -19.85
CA GLY A 227 21.73 -3.74 -19.18
C GLY A 227 21.57 -3.17 -17.79
N VAL A 228 20.50 -3.57 -17.12
CA VAL A 228 20.14 -3.12 -15.78
C VAL A 228 20.24 -4.28 -14.81
N GLN A 229 21.15 -4.19 -13.85
CA GLN A 229 21.34 -5.21 -12.83
C GLN A 229 20.32 -5.03 -11.70
N VAL A 230 19.65 -6.11 -11.33
CA VAL A 230 18.79 -6.19 -10.14
C VAL A 230 19.68 -6.29 -8.91
N VAL A 231 19.75 -5.23 -8.11
CA VAL A 231 20.59 -5.13 -6.90
C VAL A 231 19.90 -5.75 -5.70
N SER A 232 18.60 -5.45 -5.54
CA SER A 232 17.77 -6.05 -4.49
C SER A 232 16.32 -6.14 -4.95
N ILE A 233 15.56 -7.06 -4.35
CA ILE A 233 14.15 -7.33 -4.70
C ILE A 233 13.31 -7.16 -3.44
N LYS A 234 12.20 -6.40 -3.55
CA LYS A 234 11.20 -6.29 -2.49
C LYS A 234 10.40 -7.59 -2.43
N ALA A 235 10.14 -8.10 -1.22
CA ALA A 235 9.47 -9.38 -1.01
C ALA A 235 8.06 -9.47 -1.65
N ASP A 236 7.35 -8.35 -1.73
CA ASP A 236 6.02 -8.19 -2.30
C ASP A 236 6.03 -7.72 -3.77
N GLY A 237 7.21 -7.48 -4.34
CA GLY A 237 7.39 -6.96 -5.70
C GLY A 237 7.07 -7.99 -6.80
N ILE A 238 6.81 -7.48 -8.00
CA ILE A 238 6.54 -8.32 -9.19
C ILE A 238 7.72 -9.24 -9.49
N LEU A 239 8.96 -8.76 -9.34
CA LEU A 239 10.16 -9.57 -9.53
C LEU A 239 10.24 -10.75 -8.56
N ALA A 240 9.84 -10.55 -7.29
CA ALA A 240 9.80 -11.63 -6.29
C ALA A 240 8.76 -12.69 -6.68
N ARG A 241 7.56 -12.26 -7.08
CA ARG A 241 6.49 -13.16 -7.56
C ARG A 241 6.92 -13.95 -8.79
N ALA A 242 7.63 -13.32 -9.71
CA ALA A 242 8.21 -13.97 -10.89
C ALA A 242 9.45 -14.83 -10.55
N ARG A 243 9.87 -14.89 -9.27
CA ARG A 243 11.06 -15.64 -8.79
C ARG A 243 12.36 -15.21 -9.47
N VAL A 244 12.45 -13.96 -9.88
CA VAL A 244 13.71 -13.35 -10.28
C VAL A 244 14.64 -13.29 -9.06
N ARG A 245 15.93 -13.47 -9.28
CA ARG A 245 16.93 -13.39 -8.19
C ARG A 245 17.80 -12.15 -8.35
N GLU A 246 18.33 -11.68 -7.25
CA GLU A 246 19.33 -10.61 -7.24
C GLU A 246 20.53 -10.97 -8.12
N GLY A 247 21.13 -9.96 -8.71
CA GLY A 247 22.21 -10.12 -9.68
C GLY A 247 21.77 -10.34 -11.12
N PHE A 248 20.47 -10.60 -11.40
CA PHE A 248 19.96 -10.72 -12.76
C PHE A 248 20.18 -9.42 -13.54
N VAL A 249 20.70 -9.50 -14.75
CA VAL A 249 20.92 -8.35 -15.63
C VAL A 249 19.82 -8.37 -16.69
N ILE A 250 18.90 -7.42 -16.59
CA ILE A 250 17.82 -7.20 -17.57
C ILE A 250 18.44 -6.60 -18.82
N THR A 251 18.23 -7.22 -19.97
CA THR A 251 18.69 -6.74 -21.27
C THR A 251 17.55 -6.36 -22.21
N HIS A 252 16.37 -6.93 -21.99
CA HIS A 252 15.14 -6.59 -22.74
C HIS A 252 13.92 -6.57 -21.82
N ILE A 253 12.98 -5.70 -22.18
CA ILE A 253 11.63 -5.62 -21.59
C ILE A 253 10.64 -5.54 -22.72
N ASN A 254 9.64 -6.44 -22.76
CA ASN A 254 8.66 -6.53 -23.84
C ASN A 254 9.33 -6.54 -25.23
N ASP A 255 10.41 -7.31 -25.38
CA ASP A 255 11.26 -7.38 -26.60
C ASP A 255 12.04 -6.09 -26.93
N HIS A 256 11.89 -5.01 -26.17
CA HIS A 256 12.69 -3.80 -26.33
C HIS A 256 14.00 -3.89 -25.56
N GLN A 257 15.11 -3.58 -26.25
CA GLN A 257 16.45 -3.59 -25.64
C GLN A 257 16.58 -2.50 -24.57
N VAL A 258 17.11 -2.87 -23.40
CA VAL A 258 17.42 -1.97 -22.29
C VAL A 258 18.93 -2.01 -22.05
N LEU A 259 19.59 -0.88 -22.21
CA LEU A 259 21.05 -0.75 -22.08
C LEU A 259 21.46 -0.09 -20.76
N SER A 260 20.57 0.68 -20.15
CA SER A 260 20.84 1.46 -18.94
C SER A 260 19.60 1.62 -18.06
N LEU A 261 19.82 2.02 -16.80
CA LEU A 261 18.74 2.40 -15.88
C LEU A 261 17.88 3.54 -16.44
N ALA A 262 18.51 4.48 -17.19
CA ALA A 262 17.78 5.57 -17.83
C ALA A 262 16.80 5.07 -18.90
N ASP A 263 17.14 3.98 -19.62
CA ASP A 263 16.20 3.37 -20.58
C ASP A 263 15.04 2.72 -19.87
N LEU A 264 15.31 2.03 -18.75
CA LEU A 264 14.27 1.46 -17.91
C LEU A 264 13.30 2.53 -17.37
N GLN A 265 13.82 3.66 -16.91
CA GLN A 265 13.03 4.77 -16.36
C GLN A 265 12.18 5.49 -17.42
N ARG A 266 12.59 5.47 -18.67
CA ARG A 266 11.84 6.10 -19.80
C ARG A 266 10.72 5.21 -20.35
N MET A 267 10.65 3.96 -19.92
CA MET A 267 9.61 3.05 -20.40
C MET A 267 8.26 3.41 -19.76
N THR A 268 7.28 3.68 -20.60
CA THR A 268 5.88 3.99 -20.20
C THR A 268 4.94 2.81 -20.44
N GLU A 269 5.43 1.76 -21.09
CA GLU A 269 4.62 0.58 -21.40
C GLU A 269 4.51 -0.37 -20.20
N LYS A 270 3.37 -1.05 -20.12
CA LYS A 270 3.18 -2.13 -19.15
C LYS A 270 4.22 -3.23 -19.38
N VAL A 271 5.01 -3.52 -18.34
CA VAL A 271 6.00 -4.61 -18.39
C VAL A 271 5.29 -5.95 -18.32
N ARG A 272 5.39 -6.73 -19.39
CA ARG A 272 4.80 -8.08 -19.53
C ARG A 272 5.85 -9.18 -19.44
N SER A 273 7.05 -8.90 -19.96
CA SER A 273 8.17 -9.83 -19.92
C SER A 273 9.47 -9.09 -19.67
N ILE A 274 10.40 -9.80 -19.07
CA ILE A 274 11.78 -9.37 -18.92
C ILE A 274 12.69 -10.50 -19.37
N ASP A 275 13.68 -10.17 -20.19
CA ASP A 275 14.71 -11.08 -20.62
C ASP A 275 16.08 -10.58 -20.17
N GLY A 276 16.98 -11.49 -19.88
CA GLY A 276 18.29 -11.12 -19.40
C GLY A 276 19.17 -12.30 -19.07
N ILE A 277 20.24 -12.03 -18.35
CA ILE A 277 21.28 -12.98 -18.09
C ILE A 277 21.79 -12.86 -16.64
N TYR A 278 22.02 -13.98 -16.00
CA TYR A 278 22.66 -14.01 -14.68
C TYR A 278 24.18 -13.88 -14.81
N PRO A 279 24.90 -13.44 -13.74
CA PRO A 279 26.37 -13.33 -13.74
C PRO A 279 27.11 -14.63 -14.06
N ASN A 280 26.46 -15.78 -13.91
CA ASN A 280 27.01 -17.10 -14.28
C ASN A 280 26.82 -17.45 -15.76
N GLY A 281 26.36 -16.51 -16.59
CA GLY A 281 26.13 -16.72 -18.03
C GLY A 281 24.79 -17.38 -18.38
N ARG A 282 23.93 -17.69 -17.39
CA ARG A 282 22.63 -18.31 -17.65
C ARG A 282 21.61 -17.26 -18.10
N ALA A 283 21.15 -17.35 -19.35
CA ALA A 283 20.03 -16.54 -19.82
C ALA A 283 18.70 -17.04 -19.22
N ALA A 284 17.78 -16.11 -18.97
CA ALA A 284 16.43 -16.40 -18.49
C ALA A 284 15.44 -15.37 -19.01
N SER A 285 14.21 -15.83 -19.23
CA SER A 285 13.06 -15.02 -19.57
C SER A 285 11.98 -15.21 -18.52
N TYR A 286 11.34 -14.11 -18.12
CA TYR A 286 10.27 -14.12 -17.14
C TYR A 286 9.05 -13.40 -17.68
N VAL A 287 7.91 -14.06 -17.64
CA VAL A 287 6.62 -13.43 -17.87
C VAL A 287 6.12 -12.87 -16.55
N LEU A 288 5.86 -11.58 -16.51
CA LEU A 288 5.36 -10.89 -15.33
C LEU A 288 3.84 -10.91 -15.35
N VAL A 289 3.26 -11.70 -14.45
CA VAL A 289 1.81 -11.76 -14.22
C VAL A 289 1.52 -10.88 -13.01
N GLU A 290 0.57 -9.96 -13.18
CA GLU A 290 0.07 -9.13 -12.07
C GLU A 290 -0.70 -9.93 -11.03
#